data_4854795870966dbec8f7f042b6d69871
#
_entry.id   4854795870966dbec8f7f042b6d69871
#
_cell.length_a   1.000
_cell.length_b   1.000
_cell.length_c   1.000
_cell.angle_alpha   90.00
_cell.angle_beta   90.00
_cell.angle_gamma   90.00
#
_symmetry.space_group_name_H-M   'P 1'
#
loop_
_entity.id
_entity.type
_entity.pdbx_description
1 polymer ?
#
loop_
_entity_poly.entity_id
_entity_poly.type
_entity_poly.pdbx_seq_one_letter_code
_entity_poly.pdbx_strand_id
1 'polypeptide(L)'
;MQALLEHFITQSTLYSLIAVLLVAFLESLALVGLILPGTVLMAGLGALIGSGELNFWHAWLVGIIGCLMGDWISFWLGWRFKKPLHRWSFMKKNKSLLDKTEHALHQHSMFTILVGRFVGPTRPLVPMVAGMLDLPVAKFIGPNLIGCLLWPPFYFLPGILAGAAIDIPSDMQSGDFKWLLLATALLLWVGGWLCWRLWRSGKAAVDRLTAYFPRSRLLYLAPLTLGIGVVALVVLVRHPLMPVYIDILRLSLIHI
;
A
#
# COMPACT_ATOMS: atom_id res chain seq x y z
N MET A 1 5.61 -39.51 6.37
CA MET A 1 5.47 -38.30 7.17
C MET A 1 6.00 -37.07 6.42
N GLN A 2 7.22 -37.12 5.85
CA GLN A 2 7.78 -36.02 5.05
C GLN A 2 6.90 -35.62 3.87
N ALA A 3 6.42 -36.56 3.06
CA ALA A 3 5.55 -36.27 1.92
C ALA A 3 4.21 -35.60 2.30
N LEU A 4 3.66 -35.92 3.47
CA LEU A 4 2.46 -35.25 4.00
C LEU A 4 2.76 -33.80 4.43
N LEU A 5 3.90 -33.56 5.06
CA LEU A 5 4.34 -32.23 5.45
C LEU A 5 4.64 -31.36 4.22
N GLU A 6 5.36 -31.89 3.23
CA GLU A 6 5.60 -31.18 1.97
C GLU A 6 4.31 -30.84 1.23
N HIS A 7 3.35 -31.77 1.21
CA HIS A 7 2.04 -31.50 0.61
C HIS A 7 1.26 -30.40 1.35
N PHE A 8 1.32 -30.40 2.69
CA PHE A 8 0.66 -29.36 3.51
C PHE A 8 1.29 -27.97 3.33
N ILE A 9 2.63 -27.90 3.30
CA ILE A 9 3.38 -26.65 3.08
C ILE A 9 3.08 -26.11 1.67
N THR A 10 3.12 -26.97 0.65
CA THR A 10 2.84 -26.58 -0.74
C THR A 10 1.39 -26.08 -0.89
N GLN A 11 0.41 -26.71 -0.25
CA GLN A 11 -0.97 -26.25 -0.27
C GLN A 11 -1.14 -24.90 0.45
N SER A 12 -0.51 -24.72 1.60
CA SER A 12 -0.52 -23.47 2.36
C SER A 12 0.03 -22.31 1.53
N THR A 13 1.17 -22.51 0.87
CA THR A 13 1.79 -21.51 -0.02
C THR A 13 0.89 -21.18 -1.21
N LEU A 14 0.25 -22.18 -1.82
CA LEU A 14 -0.67 -21.97 -2.94
C LEU A 14 -1.87 -21.12 -2.52
N TYR A 15 -2.50 -21.41 -1.38
CA TYR A 15 -3.61 -20.62 -0.87
C TYR A 15 -3.20 -19.17 -0.57
N SER A 16 -2.01 -18.96 -0.02
CA SER A 16 -1.47 -17.63 0.23
C SER A 16 -1.24 -16.85 -1.07
N LEU A 17 -0.71 -17.49 -2.11
CA LEU A 17 -0.55 -16.87 -3.43
C LEU A 17 -1.89 -16.53 -4.10
N ILE A 18 -2.89 -17.43 -3.99
CA ILE A 18 -4.25 -17.14 -4.45
C ILE A 18 -4.85 -15.96 -3.70
N ALA A 19 -4.62 -15.88 -2.39
CA ALA A 19 -5.06 -14.73 -1.60
C ALA A 19 -4.40 -13.43 -2.05
N VAL A 20 -3.08 -13.43 -2.32
CA VAL A 20 -2.36 -12.28 -2.90
C VAL A 20 -2.99 -11.86 -4.24
N LEU A 21 -3.24 -12.83 -5.14
CA LEU A 21 -3.86 -12.57 -6.43
C LEU A 21 -5.23 -11.91 -6.27
N LEU A 22 -6.10 -12.51 -5.45
CA LEU A 22 -7.46 -12.04 -5.25
C LEU A 22 -7.51 -10.66 -4.58
N VAL A 23 -6.70 -10.45 -3.54
CA VAL A 23 -6.64 -9.16 -2.85
C VAL A 23 -6.13 -8.08 -3.79
N ALA A 24 -5.03 -8.32 -4.52
CA ALA A 24 -4.48 -7.37 -5.49
C ALA A 24 -5.46 -7.07 -6.62
N PHE A 25 -6.16 -8.08 -7.12
CA PHE A 25 -7.17 -7.97 -8.15
C PHE A 25 -8.38 -7.15 -7.68
N LEU A 26 -8.99 -7.53 -6.56
CA LEU A 26 -10.19 -6.88 -6.02
C LEU A 26 -9.91 -5.43 -5.61
N GLU A 27 -8.73 -5.17 -5.04
CA GLU A 27 -8.31 -3.81 -4.66
C GLU A 27 -8.06 -2.91 -5.88
N SER A 28 -7.66 -3.50 -7.00
CA SER A 28 -7.45 -2.77 -8.28
C SER A 28 -8.73 -2.62 -9.09
N LEU A 29 -9.78 -3.39 -8.77
CA LEU A 29 -11.09 -3.19 -9.39
C LEU A 29 -11.71 -1.87 -8.91
N ALA A 30 -12.06 -1.01 -9.88
CA ALA A 30 -12.86 0.18 -9.62
C ALA A 30 -14.11 -0.22 -8.81
N LEU A 31 -14.50 0.57 -7.83
CA LEU A 31 -15.66 0.37 -6.96
C LEU A 31 -15.44 -0.65 -5.84
N VAL A 32 -14.92 -1.86 -6.11
CA VAL A 32 -14.62 -2.86 -5.07
C VAL A 32 -13.45 -2.39 -4.22
N GLY A 33 -12.37 -1.90 -4.84
CA GLY A 33 -11.20 -1.37 -4.15
C GLY A 33 -11.45 -0.12 -3.30
N LEU A 34 -12.59 0.57 -3.50
CA LEU A 34 -12.99 1.69 -2.63
C LEU A 34 -13.57 1.23 -1.29
N ILE A 35 -14.08 0.02 -1.22
CA ILE A 35 -14.75 -0.55 -0.04
C ILE A 35 -13.80 -1.46 0.72
N LEU A 36 -12.90 -2.13 0.01
CA LEU A 36 -12.02 -3.13 0.57
C LEU A 36 -10.82 -2.49 1.28
N PRO A 37 -10.51 -2.85 2.53
CA PRO A 37 -9.30 -2.41 3.22
C PRO A 37 -8.07 -3.23 2.77
N GLY A 38 -7.84 -3.27 1.45
CA GLY A 38 -6.82 -4.11 0.83
C GLY A 38 -5.40 -3.82 1.31
N THR A 39 -5.12 -2.56 1.70
CA THR A 39 -3.83 -2.17 2.29
C THR A 39 -3.50 -2.97 3.56
N VAL A 40 -4.50 -3.23 4.41
CA VAL A 40 -4.35 -4.03 5.64
C VAL A 40 -4.14 -5.49 5.28
N LEU A 41 -4.90 -6.00 4.30
CA LEU A 41 -4.76 -7.39 3.83
C LEU A 41 -3.39 -7.63 3.19
N MET A 42 -2.91 -6.69 2.36
CA MET A 42 -1.58 -6.79 1.75
C MET A 42 -0.46 -6.72 2.80
N ALA A 43 -0.62 -5.89 3.85
CA ALA A 43 0.33 -5.90 4.96
C ALA A 43 0.29 -7.23 5.74
N GLY A 44 -0.90 -7.83 5.95
CA GLY A 44 -1.01 -9.17 6.54
C GLY A 44 -0.30 -10.25 5.71
N LEU A 45 -0.47 -10.24 4.39
CA LEU A 45 0.26 -11.13 3.47
C LEU A 45 1.77 -10.84 3.47
N GLY A 46 2.16 -9.56 3.63
CA GLY A 46 3.55 -9.17 3.83
C GLY A 46 4.15 -9.76 5.11
N ALA A 47 3.36 -9.94 6.18
CA ALA A 47 3.84 -10.59 7.39
C ALA A 47 4.21 -12.08 7.16
N LEU A 48 3.46 -12.79 6.30
CA LEU A 48 3.80 -14.16 5.88
C LEU A 48 5.09 -14.21 5.05
N ILE A 49 5.41 -13.14 4.32
CA ILE A 49 6.69 -13.01 3.64
C ILE A 49 7.79 -12.78 4.68
N GLY A 50 7.56 -11.91 5.65
CA GLY A 50 8.51 -11.58 6.71
C GLY A 50 8.85 -12.76 7.62
N SER A 51 7.89 -13.66 7.86
CA SER A 51 8.08 -14.93 8.61
C SER A 51 8.66 -16.06 7.76
N GLY A 52 8.94 -15.82 6.47
CA GLY A 52 9.49 -16.87 5.58
C GLY A 52 8.48 -17.91 5.09
N GLU A 53 7.20 -17.78 5.44
CA GLU A 53 6.16 -18.72 5.00
C GLU A 53 5.75 -18.51 3.54
N LEU A 54 5.95 -17.31 3.01
CA LEU A 54 5.59 -16.94 1.64
C LEU A 54 6.75 -16.29 0.90
N ASN A 55 7.07 -16.83 -0.28
CA ASN A 55 8.12 -16.30 -1.15
C ASN A 55 7.78 -14.90 -1.68
N PHE A 56 8.68 -13.92 -1.43
CA PHE A 56 8.52 -12.55 -1.89
C PHE A 56 8.37 -12.46 -3.41
N TRP A 57 9.21 -13.14 -4.18
CA TRP A 57 9.22 -13.05 -5.63
C TRP A 57 7.95 -13.62 -6.25
N HIS A 58 7.47 -14.76 -5.72
CA HIS A 58 6.20 -15.34 -6.15
C HIS A 58 5.02 -14.43 -5.79
N ALA A 59 4.98 -13.93 -4.55
CA ALA A 59 3.94 -13.00 -4.11
C ALA A 59 3.95 -11.70 -4.92
N TRP A 60 5.13 -11.16 -5.23
CA TRP A 60 5.30 -9.97 -6.05
C TRP A 60 4.77 -10.18 -7.47
N LEU A 61 5.19 -11.24 -8.16
CA LEU A 61 4.73 -11.56 -9.51
C LEU A 61 3.21 -11.76 -9.55
N VAL A 62 2.68 -12.54 -8.62
CA VAL A 62 1.24 -12.80 -8.53
C VAL A 62 0.46 -11.51 -8.20
N GLY A 63 1.01 -10.68 -7.32
CA GLY A 63 0.46 -9.36 -7.00
C GLY A 63 0.41 -8.43 -8.22
N ILE A 64 1.45 -8.42 -9.05
CA ILE A 64 1.49 -7.68 -10.33
C ILE A 64 0.37 -8.17 -11.26
N ILE A 65 0.24 -9.49 -11.42
CA ILE A 65 -0.77 -10.08 -12.31
C ILE A 65 -2.19 -9.69 -11.83
N GLY A 66 -2.49 -9.86 -10.54
CA GLY A 66 -3.78 -9.47 -9.98
C GLY A 66 -4.07 -7.98 -10.18
N CYS A 67 -3.08 -7.14 -9.92
CA CYS A 67 -3.17 -5.70 -10.10
C CYS A 67 -3.45 -5.31 -11.55
N LEU A 68 -2.70 -5.86 -12.51
CA LEU A 68 -2.89 -5.63 -13.94
C LEU A 68 -4.29 -6.05 -14.39
N MET A 69 -4.73 -7.24 -14.01
CA MET A 69 -6.07 -7.73 -14.37
C MET A 69 -7.17 -6.78 -13.86
N GLY A 70 -7.09 -6.35 -12.60
CA GLY A 70 -8.07 -5.44 -12.01
C GLY A 70 -8.11 -4.08 -12.70
N ASP A 71 -6.95 -3.51 -13.00
CA ASP A 71 -6.85 -2.22 -13.69
C ASP A 71 -7.34 -2.27 -15.13
N TRP A 72 -6.99 -3.32 -15.88
CA TRP A 72 -7.45 -3.48 -17.25
C TRP A 72 -8.96 -3.66 -17.33
N ILE A 73 -9.55 -4.44 -16.41
CA ILE A 73 -11.00 -4.56 -16.32
C ILE A 73 -11.63 -3.21 -15.96
N SER A 74 -11.05 -2.47 -15.01
CA SER A 74 -11.53 -1.15 -14.63
C SER A 74 -11.45 -0.14 -15.76
N PHE A 75 -10.35 -0.13 -16.52
CA PHE A 75 -10.18 0.69 -17.72
C PHE A 75 -11.22 0.33 -18.79
N TRP A 76 -11.40 -0.97 -19.07
CA TRP A 76 -12.38 -1.45 -20.03
C TRP A 76 -13.82 -1.11 -19.61
N LEU A 77 -14.18 -1.28 -18.35
CA LEU A 77 -15.47 -0.88 -17.80
C LEU A 77 -15.70 0.63 -17.98
N GLY A 78 -14.69 1.45 -17.68
CA GLY A 78 -14.74 2.88 -17.91
C GLY A 78 -15.02 3.23 -19.38
N TRP A 79 -14.27 2.62 -20.29
CA TRP A 79 -14.42 2.82 -21.73
C TRP A 79 -15.78 2.35 -22.24
N ARG A 80 -16.25 1.16 -21.83
CA ARG A 80 -17.49 0.54 -22.33
C ARG A 80 -18.76 1.19 -21.77
N PHE A 81 -18.72 1.62 -20.53
CA PHE A 81 -19.90 2.09 -19.80
C PHE A 81 -19.84 3.58 -19.40
N LYS A 82 -19.17 4.43 -20.19
CA LYS A 82 -19.04 5.89 -19.92
C LYS A 82 -20.34 6.55 -19.52
N LYS A 83 -21.39 6.43 -20.39
CA LYS A 83 -22.68 7.12 -20.19
C LYS A 83 -23.43 6.63 -18.93
N PRO A 84 -23.60 5.32 -18.68
CA PRO A 84 -24.20 4.82 -17.44
C PRO A 84 -23.42 5.21 -16.19
N LEU A 85 -22.08 5.14 -16.23
CA LEU A 85 -21.22 5.45 -15.08
C LEU A 85 -21.34 6.93 -14.64
N HIS A 86 -21.42 7.88 -15.59
CA HIS A 86 -21.67 9.29 -15.26
C HIS A 86 -23.03 9.53 -14.57
N ARG A 87 -24.03 8.68 -14.86
CA ARG A 87 -25.37 8.79 -14.25
C ARG A 87 -25.51 8.06 -12.92
N TRP A 88 -24.55 7.22 -12.58
CA TRP A 88 -24.64 6.37 -11.40
C TRP A 88 -24.59 7.17 -10.08
N SER A 89 -25.46 6.82 -9.14
CA SER A 89 -25.65 7.53 -7.87
C SER A 89 -24.34 7.64 -7.06
N PHE A 90 -23.51 6.60 -7.09
CA PHE A 90 -22.19 6.59 -6.44
C PHE A 90 -21.23 7.63 -7.04
N MET A 91 -21.19 7.74 -8.37
CA MET A 91 -20.37 8.74 -9.07
C MET A 91 -20.87 10.15 -8.80
N LYS A 92 -22.19 10.35 -8.76
CA LYS A 92 -22.79 11.65 -8.39
C LYS A 92 -22.42 12.05 -6.97
N LYS A 93 -22.42 11.11 -6.01
CA LYS A 93 -22.05 11.37 -4.61
C LYS A 93 -20.56 11.73 -4.46
N ASN A 94 -19.70 11.17 -5.31
CA ASN A 94 -18.25 11.40 -5.31
C ASN A 94 -17.79 12.27 -6.48
N LYS A 95 -18.66 13.14 -7.00
CA LYS A 95 -18.39 13.98 -8.17
C LYS A 95 -17.09 14.79 -8.04
N SER A 96 -16.84 15.37 -6.87
CA SER A 96 -15.61 16.14 -6.62
C SER A 96 -14.33 15.30 -6.78
N LEU A 97 -14.36 14.02 -6.43
CA LEU A 97 -13.21 13.11 -6.61
C LEU A 97 -13.07 12.75 -8.08
N LEU A 98 -14.17 12.48 -8.77
CA LEU A 98 -14.20 12.20 -10.20
C LEU A 98 -13.64 13.39 -10.99
N ASP A 99 -14.18 14.59 -10.79
CA ASP A 99 -13.77 15.82 -11.48
C ASP A 99 -12.27 16.13 -11.27
N LYS A 100 -11.76 15.91 -10.05
CA LYS A 100 -10.33 16.07 -9.74
C LYS A 100 -9.46 15.07 -10.49
N THR A 101 -9.89 13.81 -10.55
CA THR A 101 -9.17 12.74 -11.27
C THR A 101 -9.18 13.02 -12.77
N GLU A 102 -10.32 13.42 -13.31
CA GLU A 102 -10.50 13.80 -14.71
C GLU A 102 -9.61 14.98 -15.09
N HIS A 103 -9.63 16.05 -14.30
CA HIS A 103 -8.78 17.23 -14.51
C HIS A 103 -7.29 16.89 -14.46
N ALA A 104 -6.88 16.08 -13.50
CA ALA A 104 -5.49 15.63 -13.38
C ALA A 104 -5.05 14.75 -14.57
N LEU A 105 -5.93 13.87 -15.07
CA LEU A 105 -5.66 13.03 -16.25
C LEU A 105 -5.55 13.86 -17.53
N HIS A 106 -6.35 14.92 -17.67
CA HIS A 106 -6.24 15.83 -18.82
C HIS A 106 -4.92 16.61 -18.82
N GLN A 107 -4.47 17.08 -17.67
CA GLN A 107 -3.24 17.85 -17.57
C GLN A 107 -1.96 17.00 -17.67
N HIS A 108 -1.89 15.89 -16.92
CA HIS A 108 -0.71 15.06 -16.78
C HIS A 108 -1.06 13.57 -16.70
N SER A 109 -1.59 12.99 -17.79
CA SER A 109 -2.14 11.63 -17.81
C SER A 109 -1.17 10.56 -17.27
N MET A 110 0.10 10.56 -17.71
CA MET A 110 1.08 9.57 -17.30
C MET A 110 1.42 9.69 -15.80
N PHE A 111 1.66 10.91 -15.33
CA PHE A 111 1.98 11.16 -13.92
C PHE A 111 0.78 10.86 -13.00
N THR A 112 -0.42 11.20 -13.44
CA THR A 112 -1.66 10.96 -12.68
C THR A 112 -1.94 9.47 -12.52
N ILE A 113 -1.71 8.66 -13.56
CA ILE A 113 -1.87 7.21 -13.50
C ILE A 113 -0.89 6.62 -12.50
N LEU A 114 0.38 7.02 -12.55
CA LEU A 114 1.41 6.51 -11.66
C LEU A 114 1.18 6.92 -10.20
N VAL A 115 1.03 8.23 -9.96
CA VAL A 115 0.89 8.78 -8.60
C VAL A 115 -0.48 8.44 -8.00
N GLY A 116 -1.53 8.41 -8.81
CA GLY A 116 -2.89 8.07 -8.37
C GLY A 116 -3.00 6.70 -7.69
N ARG A 117 -2.07 5.78 -7.98
CA ARG A 117 -1.99 4.48 -7.31
C ARG A 117 -1.59 4.55 -5.84
N PHE A 118 -0.82 5.55 -5.46
CA PHE A 118 -0.34 5.75 -4.09
C PHE A 118 -1.26 6.68 -3.29
N VAL A 119 -2.24 7.29 -3.93
CA VAL A 119 -3.22 8.17 -3.29
C VAL A 119 -4.51 7.37 -3.02
N GLY A 120 -4.62 6.76 -1.85
CA GLY A 120 -5.75 6.01 -1.29
C GLY A 120 -7.00 5.86 -2.18
N PRO A 121 -8.04 6.70 -2.03
CA PRO A 121 -9.32 6.48 -2.72
C PRO A 121 -9.30 6.74 -4.24
N THR A 122 -8.27 7.39 -4.78
CA THR A 122 -8.17 7.63 -6.23
C THR A 122 -7.63 6.43 -7.00
N ARG A 123 -6.92 5.52 -6.32
CA ARG A 123 -6.24 4.38 -6.93
C ARG A 123 -7.13 3.55 -7.86
N PRO A 124 -8.25 2.97 -7.40
CA PRO A 124 -9.09 2.15 -8.28
C PRO A 124 -9.90 2.98 -9.28
N LEU A 125 -10.06 4.28 -9.04
CA LEU A 125 -10.80 5.17 -9.93
C LEU A 125 -9.99 5.61 -11.15
N VAL A 126 -8.67 5.78 -11.02
CA VAL A 126 -7.81 6.29 -12.10
C VAL A 126 -7.89 5.46 -13.37
N PRO A 127 -7.76 4.11 -13.36
CA PRO A 127 -7.94 3.30 -14.57
C PRO A 127 -9.31 3.45 -15.20
N MET A 128 -10.37 3.45 -14.37
CA MET A 128 -11.74 3.58 -14.85
C MET A 128 -11.99 4.95 -15.49
N VAL A 129 -11.54 6.05 -14.85
CA VAL A 129 -11.69 7.41 -15.39
C VAL A 129 -10.85 7.58 -16.66
N ALA A 130 -9.65 7.01 -16.73
CA ALA A 130 -8.83 6.99 -17.94
C ALA A 130 -9.57 6.31 -19.12
N GLY A 131 -10.27 5.20 -18.86
CA GLY A 131 -11.15 4.56 -19.83
C GLY A 131 -12.35 5.41 -20.24
N MET A 132 -12.99 6.08 -19.27
CA MET A 132 -14.14 6.99 -19.55
C MET A 132 -13.74 8.17 -20.43
N LEU A 133 -12.52 8.67 -20.32
CA LEU A 133 -11.96 9.77 -21.10
C LEU A 133 -11.37 9.35 -22.45
N ASP A 134 -11.54 8.10 -22.86
CA ASP A 134 -10.96 7.54 -24.08
C ASP A 134 -9.43 7.71 -24.17
N LEU A 135 -8.74 7.63 -23.03
CA LEU A 135 -7.29 7.73 -23.03
C LEU A 135 -6.69 6.63 -23.93
N PRO A 136 -5.80 6.97 -24.88
CA PRO A 136 -5.15 5.98 -25.72
C PRO A 136 -4.46 4.90 -24.88
N VAL A 137 -4.71 3.64 -25.19
CA VAL A 137 -4.16 2.47 -24.45
C VAL A 137 -2.64 2.56 -24.35
N ALA A 138 -1.96 3.04 -25.40
CA ALA A 138 -0.51 3.24 -25.39
C ALA A 138 -0.03 4.21 -24.28
N LYS A 139 -0.82 5.24 -23.95
CA LYS A 139 -0.50 6.18 -22.86
C LYS A 139 -0.84 5.60 -21.48
N PHE A 140 -1.73 4.60 -21.42
CA PHE A 140 -2.12 3.93 -20.20
C PHE A 140 -1.15 2.81 -19.79
N ILE A 141 -0.70 1.98 -20.74
CA ILE A 141 0.09 0.77 -20.48
C ILE A 141 1.36 1.06 -19.67
N GLY A 142 2.21 1.98 -20.11
CA GLY A 142 3.51 2.25 -19.50
C GLY A 142 3.41 2.64 -18.02
N PRO A 143 2.71 3.73 -17.68
CA PRO A 143 2.53 4.15 -16.29
C PRO A 143 1.80 3.11 -15.45
N ASN A 144 0.85 2.39 -16.05
CA ASN A 144 0.12 1.32 -15.37
C ASN A 144 1.03 0.16 -14.99
N LEU A 145 1.87 -0.29 -15.91
CA LEU A 145 2.82 -1.37 -15.67
C LEU A 145 3.83 -0.98 -14.58
N ILE A 146 4.43 0.21 -14.66
CA ILE A 146 5.35 0.71 -13.64
C ILE A 146 4.67 0.77 -12.27
N GLY A 147 3.44 1.28 -12.22
CA GLY A 147 2.66 1.34 -11.00
C GLY A 147 2.35 -0.04 -10.41
N CYS A 148 2.01 -1.04 -11.25
CA CYS A 148 1.80 -2.42 -10.82
C CYS A 148 3.07 -3.09 -10.29
N LEU A 149 4.24 -2.76 -10.86
CA LEU A 149 5.53 -3.28 -10.38
C LEU A 149 5.89 -2.73 -9.00
N LEU A 150 5.69 -1.43 -8.78
CA LEU A 150 6.11 -0.75 -7.56
C LEU A 150 5.14 -0.94 -6.40
N TRP A 151 3.85 -1.13 -6.70
CA TRP A 151 2.82 -1.12 -5.68
C TRP A 151 2.88 -2.32 -4.70
N PRO A 152 2.97 -3.60 -5.12
CA PRO A 152 2.94 -4.71 -4.18
C PRO A 152 4.08 -4.68 -3.16
N PRO A 153 5.36 -4.45 -3.54
CA PRO A 153 6.45 -4.34 -2.57
C PRO A 153 6.21 -3.24 -1.54
N PHE A 154 5.68 -2.09 -1.98
CA PHE A 154 5.41 -0.96 -1.09
C PHE A 154 4.37 -1.31 -0.01
N TYR A 155 3.35 -2.08 -0.37
CA TYR A 155 2.28 -2.49 0.55
C TYR A 155 2.62 -3.74 1.36
N PHE A 156 3.51 -4.61 0.88
CA PHE A 156 4.04 -5.73 1.66
C PHE A 156 5.02 -5.26 2.74
N LEU A 157 5.76 -4.18 2.49
CA LEU A 157 6.87 -3.74 3.35
C LEU A 157 6.51 -3.63 4.84
N PRO A 158 5.42 -2.96 5.26
CA PRO A 158 5.05 -2.90 6.67
C PRO A 158 4.84 -4.29 7.29
N GLY A 159 4.21 -5.19 6.54
CA GLY A 159 3.99 -6.56 6.96
C GLY A 159 5.28 -7.38 7.05
N ILE A 160 6.15 -7.28 6.06
CA ILE A 160 7.47 -7.94 6.06
C ILE A 160 8.26 -7.56 7.30
N LEU A 161 8.31 -6.26 7.60
CA LEU A 161 9.00 -5.77 8.79
C LEU A 161 8.36 -6.30 10.09
N ALA A 162 7.04 -6.35 10.16
CA ALA A 162 6.33 -6.90 11.31
C ALA A 162 6.54 -8.41 11.45
N GLY A 163 6.43 -9.18 10.38
CA GLY A 163 6.63 -10.62 10.35
C GLY A 163 8.03 -11.02 10.82
N ALA A 164 9.06 -10.41 10.24
CA ALA A 164 10.44 -10.65 10.64
C ALA A 164 10.71 -10.29 12.12
N ALA A 165 9.99 -9.32 12.69
CA ALA A 165 10.11 -8.99 14.10
C ALA A 165 9.48 -10.04 15.02
N ILE A 166 8.49 -10.79 14.54
CA ILE A 166 7.85 -11.88 15.31
C ILE A 166 8.81 -13.05 15.46
N ASP A 167 9.61 -13.36 14.46
CA ASP A 167 10.51 -14.51 14.41
C ASP A 167 11.81 -14.33 15.21
N ILE A 168 12.03 -13.16 15.81
CA ILE A 168 13.16 -12.97 16.71
C ILE A 168 12.99 -13.88 17.95
N PRO A 169 13.99 -14.75 18.26
CA PRO A 169 13.93 -15.66 19.39
C PRO A 169 13.58 -14.95 20.71
N SER A 170 12.68 -15.54 21.48
CA SER A 170 12.15 -14.95 22.71
C SER A 170 13.13 -14.96 23.89
N ASP A 171 14.17 -15.79 23.82
CA ASP A 171 15.24 -15.94 24.78
C ASP A 171 16.25 -14.77 24.78
N MET A 172 16.25 -13.93 23.76
CA MET A 172 17.18 -12.80 23.58
C MET A 172 16.65 -11.44 24.08
N GLN A 173 15.80 -11.37 25.10
CA GLN A 173 15.17 -10.11 25.55
C GLN A 173 14.53 -9.30 24.38
N SER A 174 13.91 -10.03 23.45
CA SER A 174 13.36 -9.46 22.22
C SER A 174 12.15 -8.54 22.43
N GLY A 175 11.56 -8.56 23.63
CA GLY A 175 10.37 -7.76 23.94
C GLY A 175 10.61 -6.27 23.74
N ASP A 176 11.65 -5.73 24.32
CA ASP A 176 11.98 -4.30 24.25
C ASP A 176 12.32 -3.87 22.82
N PHE A 177 13.02 -4.73 22.07
CA PHE A 177 13.34 -4.47 20.67
C PHE A 177 12.09 -4.43 19.78
N LYS A 178 11.17 -5.36 19.96
CA LYS A 178 9.90 -5.40 19.21
C LYS A 178 9.05 -4.16 19.48
N TRP A 179 8.97 -3.73 20.74
CA TRP A 179 8.26 -2.50 21.10
C TRP A 179 8.96 -1.24 20.57
N LEU A 180 10.28 -1.20 20.59
CA LEU A 180 11.07 -0.11 20.04
C LEU A 180 10.86 0.00 18.51
N LEU A 181 10.85 -1.13 17.81
CA LEU A 181 10.60 -1.20 16.37
C LEU A 181 9.19 -0.70 16.02
N LEU A 182 8.18 -1.20 16.74
CA LEU A 182 6.78 -0.79 16.56
C LEU A 182 6.61 0.72 16.85
N ALA A 183 7.16 1.20 17.95
CA ALA A 183 7.09 2.61 18.35
C ALA A 183 7.77 3.51 17.31
N THR A 184 8.95 3.11 16.83
CA THR A 184 9.69 3.85 15.79
C THR A 184 8.87 3.94 14.49
N ALA A 185 8.32 2.82 14.03
CA ALA A 185 7.48 2.76 12.83
C ALA A 185 6.23 3.66 12.98
N LEU A 186 5.56 3.59 14.14
CA LEU A 186 4.38 4.40 14.44
C LEU A 186 4.72 5.91 14.47
N LEU A 187 5.82 6.29 15.13
CA LEU A 187 6.26 7.68 15.24
C LEU A 187 6.61 8.27 13.86
N LEU A 188 7.33 7.53 13.03
CA LEU A 188 7.68 7.95 11.69
C LEU A 188 6.43 8.06 10.79
N TRP A 189 5.49 7.11 10.92
CA TRP A 189 4.23 7.14 10.18
C TRP A 189 3.35 8.33 10.59
N VAL A 190 3.15 8.55 11.89
CA VAL A 190 2.38 9.68 12.42
C VAL A 190 3.06 11.00 12.07
N GLY A 191 4.37 11.11 12.24
CA GLY A 191 5.15 12.29 11.89
C GLY A 191 5.05 12.63 10.40
N GLY A 192 5.19 11.62 9.54
CA GLY A 192 5.01 11.76 8.09
C GLY A 192 3.59 12.20 7.72
N TRP A 193 2.57 11.61 8.36
CA TRP A 193 1.17 12.00 8.18
C TRP A 193 0.90 13.45 8.63
N LEU A 194 1.46 13.87 9.78
CA LEU A 194 1.35 15.25 10.26
C LEU A 194 2.02 16.24 9.32
N CYS A 195 3.22 15.93 8.81
CA CYS A 195 3.92 16.75 7.82
C CYS A 195 3.15 16.86 6.51
N TRP A 196 2.63 15.75 6.00
CA TRP A 196 1.78 15.76 4.82
C TRP A 196 0.54 16.61 5.02
N ARG A 197 -0.09 16.52 6.18
CA ARG A 197 -1.24 17.32 6.56
C ARG A 197 -0.90 18.82 6.66
N LEU A 198 0.23 19.16 7.25
CA LEU A 198 0.73 20.53 7.32
C LEU A 198 0.93 21.14 5.93
N TRP A 199 1.53 20.39 5.03
CA TRP A 199 1.73 20.80 3.64
C TRP A 199 0.41 21.00 2.89
N ARG A 200 -0.58 20.15 3.16
CA ARG A 200 -1.91 20.24 2.55
C ARG A 200 -2.80 21.34 3.14
N SER A 201 -2.62 21.73 4.40
CA SER A 201 -3.42 22.75 5.08
C SER A 201 -3.26 24.17 4.49
N GLY A 202 -2.31 24.38 3.60
CA GLY A 202 -2.16 25.61 2.82
C GLY A 202 -3.14 25.75 1.64
N LYS A 203 -3.86 24.69 1.27
CA LYS A 203 -4.86 24.69 0.19
C LYS A 203 -6.22 24.41 0.82
N ALA A 204 -7.05 25.44 0.88
CA ALA A 204 -8.36 25.47 1.55
C ALA A 204 -9.24 24.25 1.22
N ALA A 205 -9.21 23.25 2.09
CA ALA A 205 -10.26 22.26 2.21
C ALA A 205 -10.52 22.10 3.70
N VAL A 206 -11.64 22.66 4.13
CA VAL A 206 -12.12 22.58 5.52
C VAL A 206 -12.56 21.14 5.78
N ASP A 207 -11.63 20.31 6.21
CA ASP A 207 -11.95 19.01 6.77
C ASP A 207 -12.35 19.19 8.24
N ARG A 208 -13.43 18.54 8.67
CA ARG A 208 -13.92 18.57 10.08
C ARG A 208 -12.84 18.22 11.10
N LEU A 209 -11.79 17.50 10.69
CA LEU A 209 -10.60 17.17 11.50
C LEU A 209 -9.66 18.38 11.71
N THR A 210 -9.73 19.43 10.89
CA THR A 210 -8.90 20.64 11.09
C THR A 210 -9.33 21.44 12.33
N ALA A 211 -10.57 21.27 12.80
CA ALA A 211 -11.03 21.88 14.03
C ALA A 211 -10.28 21.35 15.28
N TYR A 212 -9.89 20.07 15.27
CA TYR A 212 -9.15 19.46 16.39
C TYR A 212 -7.64 19.73 16.37
N PHE A 213 -7.05 19.97 15.16
CA PHE A 213 -5.62 20.22 14.99
C PHE A 213 -5.39 21.52 14.20
N PRO A 214 -5.43 22.69 14.87
CA PRO A 214 -5.16 23.97 14.23
C PRO A 214 -3.71 24.00 13.69
N ARG A 215 -3.50 24.73 12.60
CA ARG A 215 -2.20 24.83 11.90
C ARG A 215 -1.04 25.18 12.84
N SER A 216 -1.29 26.01 13.84
CA SER A 216 -0.31 26.37 14.85
C SER A 216 0.23 25.16 15.64
N ARG A 217 -0.66 24.24 16.03
CA ARG A 217 -0.25 23.00 16.72
C ARG A 217 0.48 22.03 15.80
N LEU A 218 0.06 21.93 14.52
CA LEU A 218 0.71 21.08 13.54
C LEU A 218 2.15 21.51 13.26
N LEU A 219 2.45 22.81 13.29
CA LEU A 219 3.80 23.36 13.09
C LEU A 219 4.81 22.88 14.14
N TYR A 220 4.37 22.60 15.37
CA TYR A 220 5.23 22.07 16.42
C TYR A 220 5.18 20.55 16.52
N LEU A 221 3.98 19.95 16.38
CA LEU A 221 3.81 18.51 16.54
C LEU A 221 4.48 17.70 15.42
N ALA A 222 4.42 18.18 14.17
CA ALA A 222 4.99 17.45 13.04
C ALA A 222 6.52 17.31 13.13
N PRO A 223 7.33 18.39 13.32
CA PRO A 223 8.77 18.24 13.47
C PRO A 223 9.15 17.54 14.78
N LEU A 224 8.39 17.71 15.87
CA LEU A 224 8.63 17.04 17.14
C LEU A 224 8.47 15.52 17.01
N THR A 225 7.36 15.06 16.45
CA THR A 225 7.09 13.62 16.24
C THR A 225 8.09 12.99 15.28
N LEU A 226 8.45 13.68 14.21
CA LEU A 226 9.51 13.23 13.30
C LEU A 226 10.88 13.19 14.00
N GLY A 227 11.23 14.21 14.76
CA GLY A 227 12.49 14.25 15.51
C GLY A 227 12.61 13.10 16.51
N ILE A 228 11.56 12.84 17.28
CA ILE A 228 11.50 11.69 18.20
C ILE A 228 11.59 10.37 17.40
N GLY A 229 10.90 10.25 16.28
CA GLY A 229 10.96 9.08 15.41
C GLY A 229 12.37 8.83 14.84
N VAL A 230 13.08 9.89 14.44
CA VAL A 230 14.47 9.78 13.98
C VAL A 230 15.41 9.36 15.11
N VAL A 231 15.24 9.92 16.32
CA VAL A 231 16.03 9.50 17.49
C VAL A 231 15.76 8.03 17.81
N ALA A 232 14.50 7.61 17.82
CA ALA A 232 14.12 6.22 18.02
C ALA A 232 14.72 5.30 16.95
N LEU A 233 14.75 5.75 15.68
CA LEU A 233 15.40 5.02 14.59
C LEU A 233 16.91 4.86 14.81
N VAL A 234 17.59 5.91 15.26
CA VAL A 234 19.03 5.84 15.58
C VAL A 234 19.29 4.86 16.73
N VAL A 235 18.45 4.88 17.76
CA VAL A 235 18.55 3.93 18.89
C VAL A 235 18.29 2.51 18.39
N LEU A 236 17.28 2.30 17.55
CA LEU A 236 16.94 1.00 16.96
C LEU A 236 18.11 0.44 16.10
N VAL A 237 18.72 1.27 15.26
CA VAL A 237 19.85 0.86 14.41
C VAL A 237 21.09 0.47 15.23
N ARG A 238 21.28 1.10 16.40
CA ARG A 238 22.37 0.78 17.33
C ARG A 238 22.05 -0.36 18.30
N HIS A 239 20.84 -0.87 18.27
CA HIS A 239 20.41 -1.95 19.16
C HIS A 239 21.15 -3.25 18.82
N PRO A 240 21.61 -4.05 19.81
CA PRO A 240 22.38 -5.27 19.57
C PRO A 240 21.63 -6.35 18.80
N LEU A 241 20.29 -6.34 18.79
CA LEU A 241 19.45 -7.26 18.03
C LEU A 241 19.23 -6.82 16.56
N MET A 242 19.69 -5.63 16.18
CA MET A 242 19.49 -5.14 14.81
C MET A 242 20.20 -6.01 13.74
N PRO A 243 21.43 -6.50 13.94
CA PRO A 243 22.06 -7.44 13.01
C PRO A 243 21.25 -8.71 12.83
N VAL A 244 20.77 -9.31 13.94
CA VAL A 244 19.94 -10.54 13.90
C VAL A 244 18.65 -10.28 13.12
N TYR A 245 18.00 -9.16 13.34
CA TYR A 245 16.81 -8.76 12.61
C TYR A 245 17.08 -8.58 11.10
N ILE A 246 18.20 -7.96 10.75
CA ILE A 246 18.62 -7.80 9.35
C ILE A 246 18.91 -9.17 8.71
N ASP A 247 19.51 -10.09 9.43
CA ASP A 247 19.78 -11.44 8.91
C ASP A 247 18.48 -12.23 8.70
N ILE A 248 17.51 -12.13 9.62
CA ILE A 248 16.16 -12.69 9.43
C ILE A 248 15.50 -12.09 8.19
N LEU A 249 15.54 -10.76 8.02
CA LEU A 249 15.01 -10.11 6.83
C LEU A 249 15.71 -10.55 5.54
N ARG A 250 17.03 -10.70 5.57
CA ARG A 250 17.79 -11.23 4.43
C ARG A 250 17.38 -12.65 4.08
N LEU A 251 17.28 -13.53 5.07
CA LEU A 251 16.83 -14.91 4.87
C LEU A 251 15.41 -14.95 4.30
N SER A 252 14.51 -14.15 4.85
CA SER A 252 13.14 -14.02 4.37
C SER A 252 13.01 -13.49 2.93
N LEU A 253 13.96 -12.67 2.46
CA LEU A 253 13.94 -12.09 1.11
C LEU A 253 14.79 -12.86 0.09
N ILE A 254 15.82 -13.58 0.53
CA ILE A 254 16.82 -14.23 -0.35
C ILE A 254 16.63 -15.74 -0.41
N HIS A 255 16.29 -16.39 0.72
CA HIS A 255 16.20 -17.86 0.84
C HIS A 255 14.82 -18.40 0.46
N ILE A 256 14.36 -17.86 -0.54
CA ILE A 256 13.16 -18.46 -1.02
C ILE A 256 13.38 -18.84 -2.45
#